data_18c02d9f1c8e2bd642d4d376e70efbc2
#
_entry.id   18c02d9f1c8e2bd642d4d376e70efbc2
#
_cell.length_a   1.000
_cell.length_b   1.000
_cell.length_c   1.000
_cell.angle_alpha   90.00
_cell.angle_beta   90.00
_cell.angle_gamma   90.00
#
_symmetry.space_group_name_H-M   'P 1'
#
loop_
_entity.id
_entity.type
_entity.pdbx_description
1 polymer ?
#
loop_
_entity_poly.entity_id
_entity_poly.type
_entity_poly.pdbx_seq_one_letter_code
_entity_poly.pdbx_strand_id
1 'polypeptide(L)'
;MAHAHQNQHQHEPADRSAHSHAHSHTHSHGSDATPNGLPEILDLDAALFAPHLTALTGRIACLAGDDVRHIVDLGAGTGTGTFALLEQFPTARVTAVDSSPAMLERLVSAARDRGLGERVRTLEADAGAGLPGVVDADLVWASASLHHLDDPATALAGIRAALRPGGLLAVAEVDGMPAFLPADGESGELEARCRAALDGLHAERMPNRGADWGSLLTAAGFSVEQERAEPWELRAPLPEGAGRYAFLVFERIRSSLDGRVTADDLAALDRLIDGGPEDVRHRDDLVVRSTRQTWMARPVLGG
;
A
#
# COMPACT_ATOMS: atom_id res chain seq x y z
N MET A 1 85.42 -13.68 -20.98
CA MET A 1 85.29 -14.53 -22.18
C MET A 1 83.78 -14.83 -22.24
N ALA A 2 83.07 -14.08 -23.01
CA ALA A 2 82.76 -14.36 -24.44
C ALA A 2 81.49 -15.24 -24.52
N HIS A 3 80.55 -14.59 -25.06
CA HIS A 3 79.62 -14.89 -26.15
C HIS A 3 78.30 -15.53 -25.69
N ALA A 4 77.21 -15.01 -26.00
CA ALA A 4 76.53 -14.39 -27.16
C ALA A 4 75.25 -15.18 -27.50
N HIS A 5 74.19 -14.44 -27.68
CA HIS A 5 73.07 -14.61 -28.62
C HIS A 5 72.36 -15.97 -28.74
N GLN A 6 71.02 -16.03 -28.58
CA GLN A 6 70.15 -15.79 -29.74
C GLN A 6 68.67 -15.88 -29.36
N ASN A 7 67.90 -14.97 -29.89
CA ASN A 7 66.46 -14.93 -30.11
C ASN A 7 65.95 -16.18 -30.83
N GLN A 8 64.73 -16.64 -30.45
CA GLN A 8 63.82 -17.10 -31.50
C GLN A 8 62.37 -17.08 -30.96
N HIS A 9 61.57 -16.44 -31.75
CA HIS A 9 60.07 -16.43 -31.72
C HIS A 9 59.55 -17.84 -31.89
N GLN A 10 58.37 -18.10 -31.26
CA GLN A 10 57.23 -18.76 -31.95
C GLN A 10 55.97 -18.86 -31.13
N HIS A 11 54.93 -18.27 -31.71
CA HIS A 11 53.56 -18.75 -31.87
C HIS A 11 52.68 -19.01 -30.63
N GLU A 12 51.72 -18.10 -30.47
CA GLU A 12 50.38 -18.39 -29.88
C GLU A 12 49.68 -19.55 -30.62
N PRO A 13 48.76 -20.20 -29.92
CA PRO A 13 47.42 -20.30 -30.46
C PRO A 13 46.35 -19.75 -29.54
N ALA A 14 45.41 -19.05 -30.14
CA ALA A 14 44.21 -18.50 -29.58
C ALA A 14 43.30 -19.58 -28.95
N ASP A 15 42.96 -19.40 -27.69
CA ASP A 15 41.88 -20.16 -27.10
C ASP A 15 40.65 -19.21 -26.93
N ARG A 16 39.55 -19.61 -27.60
CA ARG A 16 38.29 -18.92 -27.63
C ARG A 16 37.52 -19.33 -26.38
N SER A 17 37.59 -18.57 -25.32
CA SER A 17 36.62 -18.68 -24.23
C SER A 17 35.43 -17.77 -24.51
N ALA A 18 34.30 -18.39 -24.76
CA ALA A 18 33.02 -17.78 -24.91
C ALA A 18 32.63 -17.06 -23.62
N HIS A 19 32.60 -15.74 -23.63
CA HIS A 19 31.98 -14.95 -22.58
C HIS A 19 30.46 -15.05 -22.73
N SER A 20 29.85 -15.88 -21.92
CA SER A 20 28.44 -15.86 -21.60
C SER A 20 28.17 -14.58 -20.81
N HIS A 21 27.64 -13.56 -21.47
CA HIS A 21 27.07 -12.41 -20.81
C HIS A 21 25.74 -12.81 -20.15
N ALA A 22 25.80 -13.20 -18.88
CA ALA A 22 24.65 -13.17 -18.01
C ALA A 22 24.31 -11.70 -17.78
N HIS A 23 23.27 -11.21 -18.45
CA HIS A 23 22.63 -9.94 -18.10
C HIS A 23 21.93 -10.14 -16.75
N SER A 24 22.63 -9.85 -15.66
CA SER A 24 21.98 -9.57 -14.38
C SER A 24 21.28 -8.23 -14.53
N HIS A 25 19.99 -8.26 -14.75
CA HIS A 25 19.13 -7.11 -14.53
C HIS A 25 19.11 -6.83 -13.03
N THR A 26 20.08 -6.06 -12.55
CA THR A 26 19.96 -5.36 -11.28
C THR A 26 18.90 -4.29 -11.49
N HIS A 27 17.66 -4.60 -11.12
CA HIS A 27 16.67 -3.58 -10.89
C HIS A 27 17.21 -2.71 -9.74
N SER A 28 17.73 -1.57 -10.10
CA SER A 28 18.03 -0.49 -9.18
C SER A 28 16.70 -0.02 -8.63
N HIS A 29 16.35 -0.50 -7.44
CA HIS A 29 15.34 0.14 -6.62
C HIS A 29 15.83 1.58 -6.42
N GLY A 30 15.13 2.52 -7.06
CA GLY A 30 15.42 3.94 -6.95
C GLY A 30 15.37 4.32 -5.46
N SER A 31 16.38 5.08 -5.06
CA SER A 31 16.58 5.68 -3.75
C SER A 31 15.27 6.00 -3.02
N ASP A 32 15.16 5.50 -1.79
CA ASP A 32 14.13 5.75 -0.76
C ASP A 32 13.99 7.24 -0.39
N ALA A 33 13.59 8.07 -1.31
CA ALA A 33 12.94 9.31 -0.99
C ALA A 33 11.43 8.99 -0.92
N THR A 34 10.95 8.66 0.28
CA THR A 34 9.50 8.66 0.57
C THR A 34 8.94 9.95 -0.03
N PRO A 35 7.97 9.89 -0.97
CA PRO A 35 7.44 11.09 -1.59
C PRO A 35 7.06 12.08 -0.50
N ASN A 36 7.51 13.34 -0.60
CA ASN A 36 7.25 14.39 0.38
C ASN A 36 5.76 14.35 0.79
N GLY A 37 5.48 14.19 2.09
CA GLY A 37 4.14 14.22 2.66
C GLY A 37 3.40 12.88 2.75
N LEU A 38 3.87 11.77 2.18
CA LEU A 38 3.13 10.50 2.27
C LEU A 38 2.82 10.04 3.70
N PRO A 39 3.77 10.08 4.67
CA PRO A 39 3.44 9.70 6.05
C PRO A 39 2.35 10.59 6.68
N GLU A 40 2.38 11.90 6.42
CA GLU A 40 1.35 12.82 6.91
C GLU A 40 -0.02 12.54 6.26
N ILE A 41 -0.05 12.20 4.97
CA ILE A 41 -1.27 11.79 4.27
C ILE A 41 -1.87 10.53 4.93
N LEU A 42 -1.04 9.52 5.24
CA LEU A 42 -1.50 8.28 5.89
C LEU A 42 -2.02 8.55 7.31
N ASP A 43 -1.35 9.40 8.08
CA ASP A 43 -1.77 9.75 9.43
C ASP A 43 -3.10 10.53 9.42
N LEU A 44 -3.28 11.47 8.46
CA LEU A 44 -4.53 12.21 8.28
C LEU A 44 -5.67 11.33 7.78
N ASP A 45 -5.42 10.44 6.80
CA ASP A 45 -6.42 9.45 6.35
C ASP A 45 -6.90 8.60 7.53
N ALA A 46 -5.97 8.08 8.32
CA ALA A 46 -6.25 7.29 9.51
C ALA A 46 -7.11 8.05 10.53
N ALA A 47 -6.77 9.31 10.81
CA ALA A 47 -7.49 10.13 11.77
C ALA A 47 -8.90 10.48 11.29
N LEU A 48 -9.03 10.90 10.03
CA LEU A 48 -10.30 11.30 9.42
C LEU A 48 -11.28 10.12 9.31
N PHE A 49 -10.78 8.95 8.90
CA PHE A 49 -11.60 7.77 8.69
C PHE A 49 -11.59 6.78 9.86
N ALA A 50 -11.09 7.17 11.04
CA ALA A 50 -11.04 6.31 12.23
C ALA A 50 -12.38 5.62 12.55
N PRO A 51 -13.55 6.28 12.50
CA PRO A 51 -14.82 5.59 12.75
C PRO A 51 -15.13 4.49 11.72
N HIS A 52 -14.77 4.69 10.45
CA HIS A 52 -14.96 3.69 9.40
C HIS A 52 -14.03 2.51 9.59
N LEU A 53 -12.77 2.78 9.92
CA LEU A 53 -11.78 1.74 10.22
C LEU A 53 -12.20 0.91 11.45
N THR A 54 -12.69 1.56 12.51
CA THR A 54 -13.22 0.87 13.70
C THR A 54 -14.40 -0.04 13.34
N ALA A 55 -15.32 0.43 12.50
CA ALA A 55 -16.44 -0.39 12.04
C ALA A 55 -15.96 -1.59 11.19
N LEU A 56 -14.98 -1.39 10.32
CA LEU A 56 -14.40 -2.45 9.52
C LEU A 56 -13.68 -3.50 10.38
N THR A 57 -12.79 -3.08 11.28
CA THR A 57 -12.07 -3.99 12.18
C THR A 57 -13.00 -4.71 13.16
N GLY A 58 -14.11 -4.06 13.59
CA GLY A 58 -15.16 -4.70 14.35
C GLY A 58 -15.86 -5.83 13.60
N ARG A 59 -16.13 -5.66 12.29
CA ARG A 59 -16.67 -6.76 11.45
C ARG A 59 -15.66 -7.90 11.30
N ILE A 60 -14.37 -7.56 11.13
CA ILE A 60 -13.31 -8.57 11.11
C ILE A 60 -13.32 -9.37 12.41
N ALA A 61 -13.44 -8.70 13.56
CA ALA A 61 -13.50 -9.36 14.86
C ALA A 61 -14.70 -10.32 14.98
N CYS A 62 -15.88 -9.88 14.51
CA CYS A 62 -17.07 -10.74 14.49
C CYS A 62 -16.87 -12.01 13.64
N LEU A 63 -16.13 -11.95 12.52
CA LEU A 63 -15.88 -13.10 11.66
C LEU A 63 -14.74 -13.98 12.16
N ALA A 64 -13.67 -13.37 12.68
CA ALA A 64 -12.51 -14.09 13.17
C ALA A 64 -12.76 -14.82 14.50
N GLY A 65 -13.70 -14.28 15.32
CA GLY A 65 -14.01 -14.80 16.66
C GLY A 65 -13.01 -14.34 17.73
N ASP A 66 -13.28 -14.73 18.98
CA ASP A 66 -12.57 -14.21 20.16
C ASP A 66 -11.18 -14.84 20.41
N ASP A 67 -10.87 -15.94 19.73
CA ASP A 67 -9.64 -16.72 19.97
C ASP A 67 -8.44 -16.29 19.11
N VAL A 68 -8.49 -15.10 18.51
CA VAL A 68 -7.37 -14.55 17.75
C VAL A 68 -6.22 -14.19 18.69
N ARG A 69 -5.05 -14.78 18.44
CA ARG A 69 -3.82 -14.56 19.21
C ARG A 69 -2.66 -14.05 18.37
N HIS A 70 -2.61 -14.44 17.10
CA HIS A 70 -1.57 -14.04 16.17
C HIS A 70 -2.19 -13.38 14.92
N ILE A 71 -1.91 -12.11 14.74
CA ILE A 71 -2.30 -11.30 13.59
C ILE A 71 -1.06 -10.98 12.76
N VAL A 72 -1.18 -11.04 11.45
CA VAL A 72 -0.18 -10.51 10.52
C VAL A 72 -0.78 -9.29 9.83
N ASP A 73 -0.11 -8.16 9.94
CA ASP A 73 -0.47 -6.92 9.22
C ASP A 73 0.50 -6.76 8.05
N LEU A 74 0.00 -6.97 6.83
CA LEU A 74 0.78 -7.03 5.59
C LEU A 74 0.76 -5.68 4.87
N GLY A 75 1.93 -5.07 4.70
CA GLY A 75 2.05 -3.68 4.26
C GLY A 75 1.62 -2.73 5.39
N ALA A 76 2.15 -2.95 6.60
CA ALA A 76 1.67 -2.33 7.83
C ALA A 76 1.86 -0.79 7.85
N GLY A 77 2.78 -0.25 7.03
CA GLY A 77 3.05 1.17 6.97
C GLY A 77 3.38 1.77 8.34
N THR A 78 2.69 2.85 8.72
CA THR A 78 2.84 3.51 10.02
C THR A 78 2.09 2.82 11.16
N GLY A 79 1.38 1.71 10.90
CA GLY A 79 0.73 0.87 11.91
C GLY A 79 -0.75 1.15 12.15
N THR A 80 -1.40 1.93 11.30
CA THR A 80 -2.84 2.26 11.45
C THR A 80 -3.70 1.00 11.58
N GLY A 81 -3.54 0.01 10.69
CA GLY A 81 -4.23 -1.27 10.75
C GLY A 81 -3.85 -2.08 11.99
N THR A 82 -2.54 -2.14 12.28
CA THR A 82 -1.98 -2.80 13.47
C THR A 82 -2.70 -2.34 14.75
N PHE A 83 -2.79 -1.03 14.98
CA PHE A 83 -3.37 -0.49 16.21
C PHE A 83 -4.88 -0.71 16.27
N ALA A 84 -5.59 -0.48 15.17
CA ALA A 84 -7.03 -0.71 15.10
C ALA A 84 -7.40 -2.18 15.38
N LEU A 85 -6.61 -3.14 14.90
CA LEU A 85 -6.82 -4.55 15.19
C LEU A 85 -6.47 -4.90 16.64
N LEU A 86 -5.42 -4.31 17.21
CA LEU A 86 -5.06 -4.54 18.61
C LEU A 86 -6.10 -4.01 19.61
N GLU A 87 -6.91 -3.02 19.21
CA GLU A 87 -8.08 -2.57 19.98
C GLU A 87 -9.20 -3.61 19.98
N GLN A 88 -9.45 -4.26 18.83
CA GLN A 88 -10.48 -5.31 18.72
C GLN A 88 -10.06 -6.63 19.38
N PHE A 89 -8.76 -6.94 19.39
CA PHE A 89 -8.21 -8.18 19.91
C PHE A 89 -7.22 -7.91 21.07
N PRO A 90 -7.71 -7.67 22.30
CA PRO A 90 -6.87 -7.23 23.42
C PRO A 90 -5.75 -8.19 23.82
N THR A 91 -5.89 -9.47 23.50
CA THR A 91 -4.89 -10.54 23.84
C THR A 91 -3.99 -10.92 22.68
N ALA A 92 -4.25 -10.42 21.48
CA ALA A 92 -3.47 -10.74 20.30
C ALA A 92 -2.11 -10.03 20.28
N ARG A 93 -1.19 -10.61 19.52
CA ARG A 93 0.06 -10.00 19.06
C ARG A 93 0.04 -9.82 17.56
N VAL A 94 0.68 -8.77 17.08
CA VAL A 94 0.78 -8.49 15.65
C VAL A 94 2.21 -8.67 15.18
N THR A 95 2.37 -9.38 14.07
CA THR A 95 3.58 -9.31 13.23
C THR A 95 3.29 -8.32 12.11
N ALA A 96 3.84 -7.12 12.22
CA ALA A 96 3.73 -6.06 11.22
C ALA A 96 4.80 -6.25 10.15
N VAL A 97 4.39 -6.48 8.92
CA VAL A 97 5.26 -6.75 7.77
C VAL A 97 5.24 -5.56 6.84
N ASP A 98 6.40 -5.03 6.51
CA ASP A 98 6.56 -3.97 5.50
C ASP A 98 7.94 -4.06 4.86
N SER A 99 8.06 -3.62 3.61
CA SER A 99 9.34 -3.57 2.91
C SER A 99 10.16 -2.32 3.24
N SER A 100 9.56 -1.31 3.89
CA SER A 100 10.20 -0.05 4.26
C SER A 100 10.64 -0.05 5.73
N PRO A 101 11.95 -0.10 6.01
CA PRO A 101 12.47 0.03 7.38
C PRO A 101 11.99 1.30 8.08
N ALA A 102 11.91 2.41 7.33
CA ALA A 102 11.48 3.70 7.88
C ALA A 102 10.02 3.68 8.36
N MET A 103 9.13 2.95 7.65
CA MET A 103 7.74 2.75 8.10
C MET A 103 7.69 1.89 9.36
N LEU A 104 8.46 0.80 9.41
CA LEU A 104 8.53 -0.07 10.58
C LEU A 104 9.11 0.65 11.80
N GLU A 105 10.10 1.52 11.65
CA GLU A 105 10.65 2.34 12.74
C GLU A 105 9.57 3.28 13.32
N ARG A 106 8.78 3.94 12.46
CA ARG A 106 7.67 4.78 12.89
C ARG A 106 6.60 3.98 13.62
N LEU A 107 6.24 2.81 13.09
CA LEU A 107 5.28 1.90 13.71
C LEU A 107 5.76 1.47 15.11
N VAL A 108 7.03 1.09 15.26
CA VAL A 108 7.61 0.69 16.54
C VAL A 108 7.59 1.84 17.55
N SER A 109 7.93 3.07 17.11
CA SER A 109 7.83 4.26 17.96
C SER A 109 6.39 4.49 18.43
N ALA A 110 5.44 4.48 17.49
CA ALA A 110 4.03 4.66 17.80
C ALA A 110 3.46 3.55 18.72
N ALA A 111 3.94 2.31 18.57
CA ALA A 111 3.57 1.20 19.45
C ALA A 111 4.07 1.40 20.90
N ARG A 112 5.29 1.91 21.06
CA ARG A 112 5.84 2.25 22.37
C ARG A 112 5.05 3.37 23.06
N ASP A 113 4.76 4.43 22.32
CA ASP A 113 4.00 5.57 22.83
C ASP A 113 2.59 5.19 23.30
N ARG A 114 2.02 4.14 22.71
CA ARG A 114 0.72 3.55 23.09
C ARG A 114 0.82 2.46 24.15
N GLY A 115 2.01 2.11 24.63
CA GLY A 115 2.22 1.00 25.57
C GLY A 115 1.97 -0.39 24.96
N LEU A 116 2.03 -0.51 23.63
CA LEU A 116 1.79 -1.75 22.88
C LEU A 116 3.07 -2.45 22.39
N GLY A 117 4.25 -1.94 22.74
CA GLY A 117 5.53 -2.44 22.23
C GLY A 117 5.75 -3.96 22.39
N GLU A 118 5.29 -4.54 23.50
CA GLU A 118 5.39 -5.99 23.74
C GLU A 118 4.43 -6.85 22.91
N ARG A 119 3.44 -6.20 22.28
CA ARG A 119 2.44 -6.87 21.46
C ARG A 119 2.69 -6.73 19.95
N VAL A 120 3.67 -5.93 19.55
CA VAL A 120 4.02 -5.65 18.16
C VAL A 120 5.43 -6.13 17.87
N ARG A 121 5.55 -7.01 16.89
CA ARG A 121 6.81 -7.44 16.27
C ARG A 121 6.84 -6.97 14.83
N THR A 122 7.97 -6.50 14.36
CA THR A 122 8.16 -6.11 12.95
C THR A 122 8.91 -7.18 12.18
N LEU A 123 8.60 -7.31 10.92
CA LEU A 123 9.29 -8.13 9.94
C LEU A 123 9.51 -7.30 8.67
N GLU A 124 10.76 -6.98 8.38
CA GLU A 124 11.12 -6.38 7.10
C GLU A 124 11.09 -7.48 6.03
N ALA A 125 10.12 -7.42 5.14
CA ALA A 125 9.97 -8.37 4.05
C ALA A 125 9.15 -7.77 2.91
N ASP A 126 9.45 -8.22 1.69
CA ASP A 126 8.61 -8.01 0.53
C ASP A 126 7.49 -9.06 0.54
N ALA A 127 6.25 -8.60 0.62
CA ALA A 127 5.06 -9.45 0.60
C ALA A 127 4.94 -10.28 -0.68
N GLY A 128 5.47 -9.77 -1.81
CA GLY A 128 5.52 -10.50 -3.08
C GLY A 128 6.43 -11.73 -3.05
N ALA A 129 7.46 -11.71 -2.20
CA ALA A 129 8.38 -12.83 -2.01
C ALA A 129 7.88 -13.88 -0.98
N GLY A 130 6.69 -13.67 -0.39
CA GLY A 130 6.12 -14.52 0.65
C GLY A 130 6.38 -14.01 2.07
N LEU A 131 5.96 -14.79 3.07
CA LEU A 131 6.02 -14.44 4.49
C LEU A 131 6.98 -15.36 5.25
N PRO A 132 8.31 -15.17 5.12
CA PRO A 132 9.28 -16.09 5.69
C PRO A 132 9.18 -16.15 7.22
N GLY A 133 9.03 -17.36 7.77
CA GLY A 133 8.95 -17.59 9.21
C GLY A 133 7.63 -17.18 9.86
N VAL A 134 6.63 -16.80 9.10
CA VAL A 134 5.25 -16.59 9.57
C VAL A 134 4.46 -17.87 9.35
N VAL A 135 3.93 -18.42 10.41
CA VAL A 135 3.08 -19.61 10.40
C VAL A 135 1.97 -19.49 11.44
N ASP A 136 0.91 -20.25 11.25
CA ASP A 136 -0.21 -20.38 12.19
C ASP A 136 -0.86 -19.03 12.58
N ALA A 137 -0.93 -18.10 11.63
CA ALA A 137 -1.65 -16.85 11.83
C ALA A 137 -3.17 -17.11 11.92
N ASP A 138 -3.80 -16.50 12.91
CA ASP A 138 -5.27 -16.53 13.06
C ASP A 138 -5.94 -15.59 12.08
N LEU A 139 -5.29 -14.44 11.84
CA LEU A 139 -5.75 -13.38 10.96
C LEU A 139 -4.58 -12.81 10.17
N VAL A 140 -4.72 -12.71 8.86
CA VAL A 140 -3.89 -11.86 8.02
C VAL A 140 -4.74 -10.67 7.57
N TRP A 141 -4.24 -9.48 7.80
CA TRP A 141 -4.82 -8.22 7.36
C TRP A 141 -3.93 -7.58 6.29
N ALA A 142 -4.51 -7.14 5.20
CA ALA A 142 -3.83 -6.40 4.14
C ALA A 142 -4.68 -5.19 3.74
N SER A 143 -4.17 -3.98 3.93
CA SER A 143 -4.90 -2.76 3.62
C SER A 143 -4.10 -1.85 2.72
N ALA A 144 -4.65 -1.50 1.56
CA ALA A 144 -4.01 -0.66 0.55
C ALA A 144 -2.57 -1.11 0.22
N SER A 145 -2.34 -2.42 0.16
CA SER A 145 -1.00 -3.02 0.03
C SER A 145 -0.90 -4.07 -1.09
N LEU A 146 -1.96 -4.83 -1.35
CA LEU A 146 -1.90 -5.92 -2.32
C LEU A 146 -1.73 -5.41 -3.77
N HIS A 147 -2.21 -4.22 -4.09
CA HIS A 147 -2.06 -3.64 -5.42
C HIS A 147 -0.61 -3.28 -5.79
N HIS A 148 0.32 -3.29 -4.82
CA HIS A 148 1.75 -3.10 -5.05
C HIS A 148 2.47 -4.39 -5.43
N LEU A 149 1.83 -5.55 -5.31
CA LEU A 149 2.44 -6.84 -5.58
C LEU A 149 2.65 -7.05 -7.09
N ASP A 150 3.84 -7.48 -7.49
CA ASP A 150 4.14 -7.82 -8.88
C ASP A 150 3.47 -9.15 -9.28
N ASP A 151 3.45 -10.12 -8.38
CA ASP A 151 2.83 -11.45 -8.56
C ASP A 151 1.82 -11.73 -7.43
N PRO A 152 0.55 -11.34 -7.62
CA PRO A 152 -0.52 -11.62 -6.65
C PRO A 152 -0.70 -13.11 -6.36
N ALA A 153 -0.51 -13.99 -7.34
CA ALA A 153 -0.73 -15.42 -7.16
C ALA A 153 0.29 -16.02 -6.16
N THR A 154 1.57 -15.69 -6.34
CA THR A 154 2.64 -16.11 -5.41
C THR A 154 2.42 -15.54 -4.01
N ALA A 155 2.08 -14.26 -3.90
CA ALA A 155 1.83 -13.61 -2.62
C ALA A 155 0.63 -14.23 -1.88
N LEU A 156 -0.49 -14.44 -2.58
CA LEU A 156 -1.69 -15.07 -2.00
C LEU A 156 -1.44 -16.52 -1.59
N ALA A 157 -0.62 -17.28 -2.33
CA ALA A 157 -0.18 -18.60 -1.91
C ALA A 157 0.65 -18.56 -0.61
N GLY A 158 1.54 -17.57 -0.48
CA GLY A 158 2.32 -17.32 0.74
C GLY A 158 1.44 -16.95 1.93
N ILE A 159 0.46 -16.06 1.73
CA ILE A 159 -0.54 -15.69 2.75
C ILE A 159 -1.33 -16.92 3.20
N ARG A 160 -1.78 -17.75 2.24
CA ARG A 160 -2.51 -18.98 2.55
C ARG A 160 -1.68 -19.95 3.39
N ALA A 161 -0.40 -20.08 3.07
CA ALA A 161 0.52 -20.95 3.83
C ALA A 161 0.83 -20.42 5.23
N ALA A 162 0.78 -19.11 5.45
CA ALA A 162 0.98 -18.47 6.75
C ALA A 162 -0.24 -18.59 7.68
N LEU A 163 -1.43 -18.74 7.13
CA LEU A 163 -2.66 -18.90 7.91
C LEU A 163 -2.80 -20.31 8.46
N ARG A 164 -3.27 -20.41 9.72
CA ARG A 164 -3.71 -21.71 10.27
C ARG A 164 -4.97 -22.23 9.56
N PRO A 165 -5.29 -23.51 9.65
CA PRO A 165 -6.59 -24.03 9.20
C PRO A 165 -7.74 -23.24 9.85
N GLY A 166 -8.63 -22.69 9.01
CA GLY A 166 -9.73 -21.84 9.44
C GLY A 166 -9.36 -20.41 9.82
N GLY A 167 -8.09 -19.99 9.65
CA GLY A 167 -7.68 -18.59 9.79
C GLY A 167 -8.37 -17.68 8.78
N LEU A 168 -8.44 -16.38 9.06
CA LEU A 168 -9.12 -15.38 8.24
C LEU A 168 -8.11 -14.52 7.50
N LEU A 169 -8.31 -14.31 6.20
CA LEU A 169 -7.71 -13.23 5.44
C LEU A 169 -8.72 -12.10 5.30
N ALA A 170 -8.35 -10.91 5.73
CA ALA A 170 -9.11 -9.69 5.55
C ALA A 170 -8.33 -8.72 4.65
N VAL A 171 -8.92 -8.32 3.55
CA VAL A 171 -8.33 -7.40 2.56
C VAL A 171 -9.18 -6.15 2.48
N ALA A 172 -8.55 -4.98 2.44
CA ALA A 172 -9.20 -3.70 2.17
C ALA A 172 -8.36 -2.90 1.17
N GLU A 173 -8.85 -2.73 -0.04
CA GLU A 173 -8.16 -1.97 -1.07
C GLU A 173 -8.86 -0.64 -1.35
N VAL A 174 -8.07 0.35 -1.76
CA VAL A 174 -8.55 1.70 -2.10
C VAL A 174 -8.99 1.71 -3.55
N ASP A 175 -10.21 2.14 -3.80
CA ASP A 175 -10.71 2.35 -5.15
C ASP A 175 -10.46 3.80 -5.59
N GLY A 176 -9.32 4.03 -6.24
CA GLY A 176 -8.89 5.35 -6.69
C GLY A 176 -8.33 6.27 -5.59
N MET A 177 -8.05 7.51 -5.97
CA MET A 177 -7.68 8.56 -5.01
C MET A 177 -8.93 9.13 -4.34
N PRO A 178 -8.84 9.62 -3.09
CA PRO A 178 -9.95 10.31 -2.46
C PRO A 178 -10.36 11.55 -3.26
N ALA A 179 -11.63 11.94 -3.15
CA ALA A 179 -12.21 13.14 -3.74
C ALA A 179 -12.63 14.12 -2.65
N PHE A 180 -12.47 15.42 -2.92
CA PHE A 180 -12.63 16.48 -1.93
C PHE A 180 -13.62 17.58 -2.32
N LEU A 181 -13.88 17.74 -3.61
CA LEU A 181 -14.73 18.80 -4.11
C LEU A 181 -16.16 18.31 -4.33
N PRO A 182 -17.17 19.17 -4.22
CA PRO A 182 -18.53 18.84 -4.61
C PRO A 182 -18.55 18.27 -6.04
N ALA A 183 -19.33 17.24 -6.27
CA ALA A 183 -19.32 16.55 -7.56
C ALA A 183 -19.94 17.40 -8.71
N ASP A 184 -20.76 18.36 -8.34
CA ASP A 184 -21.43 19.30 -9.24
C ASP A 184 -20.59 20.58 -9.40
N GLY A 185 -20.59 21.12 -10.63
CA GLY A 185 -19.88 22.35 -10.97
C GLY A 185 -18.43 22.15 -11.42
N GLU A 186 -17.80 23.27 -11.80
CA GLU A 186 -16.48 23.30 -12.46
C GLU A 186 -15.35 22.66 -11.64
N SER A 187 -15.37 22.86 -10.33
CA SER A 187 -14.35 22.29 -9.42
C SER A 187 -14.44 20.77 -9.37
N GLY A 188 -15.65 20.19 -9.29
CA GLY A 188 -15.86 18.75 -9.30
C GLY A 188 -15.49 18.11 -10.65
N GLU A 189 -15.81 18.78 -11.74
CA GLU A 189 -15.41 18.34 -13.08
C GLU A 189 -13.88 18.36 -13.26
N LEU A 190 -13.20 19.40 -12.75
CA LEU A 190 -11.74 19.47 -12.72
C LEU A 190 -11.16 18.27 -11.97
N GLU A 191 -11.63 18.06 -10.74
CA GLU A 191 -11.17 16.94 -9.92
C GLU A 191 -11.39 15.59 -10.61
N ALA A 192 -12.55 15.39 -11.24
CA ALA A 192 -12.87 14.16 -11.98
C ALA A 192 -11.91 13.93 -13.15
N ARG A 193 -11.60 14.98 -13.95
CA ARG A 193 -10.62 14.88 -15.05
C ARG A 193 -9.22 14.55 -14.54
N CYS A 194 -8.78 15.22 -13.48
CA CYS A 194 -7.46 14.97 -12.88
C CYS A 194 -7.33 13.55 -12.31
N ARG A 195 -8.38 13.06 -11.65
CA ARG A 195 -8.42 11.68 -11.13
C ARG A 195 -8.38 10.66 -12.27
N ALA A 196 -9.16 10.85 -13.33
CA ALA A 196 -9.15 9.97 -14.50
C ALA A 196 -7.75 9.90 -15.17
N ALA A 197 -7.06 11.05 -15.30
CA ALA A 197 -5.70 11.09 -15.81
C ALA A 197 -4.70 10.36 -14.89
N LEU A 198 -4.88 10.50 -13.57
CA LEU A 198 -4.06 9.81 -12.58
C LEU A 198 -4.31 8.30 -12.55
N ASP A 199 -5.56 7.87 -12.69
CA ASP A 199 -5.92 6.45 -12.77
C ASP A 199 -5.28 5.79 -14.00
N GLY A 200 -5.22 6.49 -15.14
CA GLY A 200 -4.46 6.06 -16.32
C GLY A 200 -2.97 5.87 -16.02
N LEU A 201 -2.35 6.82 -15.30
CA LEU A 201 -0.95 6.70 -14.88
C LEU A 201 -0.71 5.54 -13.91
N HIS A 202 -1.65 5.33 -12.98
CA HIS A 202 -1.57 4.23 -12.03
C HIS A 202 -1.72 2.86 -12.72
N ALA A 203 -2.62 2.74 -13.70
CA ALA A 203 -2.77 1.51 -14.48
C ALA A 203 -1.48 1.11 -15.22
N GLU A 204 -0.68 2.10 -15.67
CA GLU A 204 0.62 1.85 -16.28
C GLU A 204 1.68 1.31 -15.27
N ARG A 205 1.62 1.73 -14.01
CA ARG A 205 2.67 1.49 -12.99
C ARG A 205 2.30 0.45 -11.95
N MET A 206 1.02 0.28 -11.69
CA MET A 206 0.46 -0.62 -10.68
C MET A 206 -0.69 -1.43 -11.30
N PRO A 207 -0.39 -2.45 -12.09
CA PRO A 207 -1.39 -3.19 -12.88
C PRO A 207 -2.45 -3.88 -12.02
N ASN A 208 -2.15 -4.13 -10.74
CA ASN A 208 -3.07 -4.77 -9.81
C ASN A 208 -3.95 -3.79 -9.02
N ARG A 209 -3.83 -2.48 -9.27
CA ARG A 209 -4.74 -1.50 -8.70
C ARG A 209 -6.13 -1.62 -9.35
N GLY A 210 -7.15 -1.80 -8.52
CA GLY A 210 -8.52 -2.07 -9.01
C GLY A 210 -8.71 -3.47 -9.59
N ALA A 211 -7.80 -4.41 -9.35
CA ALA A 211 -7.95 -5.79 -9.76
C ALA A 211 -9.16 -6.45 -9.09
N ASP A 212 -9.73 -7.44 -9.75
CA ASP A 212 -10.77 -8.31 -9.17
C ASP A 212 -10.14 -9.26 -8.13
N TRP A 213 -9.93 -8.72 -6.91
CA TRP A 213 -9.34 -9.48 -5.82
C TRP A 213 -10.21 -10.67 -5.41
N GLY A 214 -11.54 -10.61 -5.57
CA GLY A 214 -12.43 -11.73 -5.31
C GLY A 214 -12.09 -12.95 -6.17
N SER A 215 -11.92 -12.73 -7.47
CA SER A 215 -11.48 -13.78 -8.41
C SER A 215 -10.06 -14.26 -8.12
N LEU A 216 -9.13 -13.37 -7.81
CA LEU A 216 -7.74 -13.73 -7.47
C LEU A 216 -7.65 -14.56 -6.19
N LEU A 217 -8.39 -14.20 -5.14
CA LEU A 217 -8.50 -14.95 -3.90
C LEU A 217 -9.06 -16.36 -4.16
N THR A 218 -10.13 -16.46 -4.94
CA THR A 218 -10.74 -17.74 -5.28
C THR A 218 -9.76 -18.64 -6.04
N ALA A 219 -9.06 -18.09 -7.03
CA ALA A 219 -8.03 -18.81 -7.79
C ALA A 219 -6.85 -19.27 -6.92
N ALA A 220 -6.51 -18.52 -5.88
CA ALA A 220 -5.47 -18.87 -4.89
C ALA A 220 -5.94 -19.89 -3.83
N GLY A 221 -7.17 -20.38 -3.91
CA GLY A 221 -7.71 -21.42 -3.02
C GLY A 221 -8.28 -20.85 -1.72
N PHE A 222 -8.84 -19.63 -1.77
CA PHE A 222 -9.66 -19.07 -0.70
C PHE A 222 -11.15 -19.18 -1.04
N SER A 223 -11.98 -19.32 -0.02
CA SER A 223 -13.43 -19.12 -0.08
C SER A 223 -13.71 -17.69 0.38
N VAL A 224 -14.23 -16.85 -0.49
CA VAL A 224 -14.63 -15.48 -0.17
C VAL A 224 -15.98 -15.53 0.54
N GLU A 225 -15.99 -15.16 1.84
CA GLU A 225 -17.19 -15.15 2.68
C GLU A 225 -17.94 -13.82 2.60
N GLN A 226 -17.21 -12.73 2.43
CA GLN A 226 -17.76 -11.39 2.24
C GLN A 226 -16.95 -10.62 1.20
N GLU A 227 -17.67 -9.88 0.37
CA GLU A 227 -17.14 -8.89 -0.55
C GLU A 227 -18.04 -7.67 -0.52
N ARG A 228 -17.44 -6.47 -0.33
CA ARG A 228 -18.19 -5.22 -0.22
C ARG A 228 -17.44 -4.05 -0.80
N ALA A 229 -18.20 -3.16 -1.48
CA ALA A 229 -17.77 -1.81 -1.79
C ALA A 229 -18.34 -0.87 -0.71
N GLU A 230 -17.47 -0.20 0.04
CA GLU A 230 -17.85 0.64 1.17
C GLU A 230 -17.49 2.10 0.88
N PRO A 231 -18.49 2.98 0.71
CA PRO A 231 -18.22 4.40 0.63
C PRO A 231 -17.85 4.93 2.03
N TRP A 232 -16.67 5.54 2.11
CA TRP A 232 -16.24 6.30 3.28
C TRP A 232 -16.36 7.77 2.95
N GLU A 233 -17.37 8.43 3.51
CA GLU A 233 -17.70 9.80 3.19
C GLU A 233 -17.82 10.65 4.46
N LEU A 234 -17.16 11.81 4.45
CA LEU A 234 -17.27 12.84 5.46
C LEU A 234 -17.84 14.11 4.83
N ARG A 235 -18.81 14.70 5.49
CA ARG A 235 -19.47 15.95 5.09
C ARG A 235 -19.34 17.01 6.18
N ALA A 236 -19.53 18.25 5.83
CA ALA A 236 -19.50 19.38 6.77
C ALA A 236 -20.46 19.16 7.96
N PRO A 237 -20.04 19.53 9.18
CA PRO A 237 -18.73 20.09 9.52
C PRO A 237 -17.65 19.00 9.49
N LEU A 238 -16.61 19.23 8.68
CA LEU A 238 -15.50 18.28 8.57
C LEU A 238 -14.64 18.27 9.83
N PRO A 239 -14.03 17.13 10.20
CA PRO A 239 -13.05 17.07 11.26
C PRO A 239 -11.84 17.96 10.96
N GLU A 240 -11.13 18.36 12.02
CA GLU A 240 -9.84 19.03 11.91
C GLU A 240 -8.87 18.20 11.04
N GLY A 241 -8.08 18.88 10.21
CA GLY A 241 -7.14 18.22 9.30
C GLY A 241 -7.68 17.91 7.91
N ALA A 242 -9.00 17.95 7.67
CA ALA A 242 -9.58 17.62 6.35
C ALA A 242 -9.05 18.53 5.22
N GLY A 243 -8.98 19.84 5.46
CA GLY A 243 -8.40 20.79 4.49
C GLY A 243 -6.90 20.55 4.25
N ARG A 244 -6.13 20.17 5.29
CA ARG A 244 -4.72 19.81 5.16
C ARG A 244 -4.55 18.52 4.37
N TYR A 245 -5.41 17.53 4.61
CA TYR A 245 -5.42 16.28 3.86
C TYR A 245 -5.71 16.53 2.37
N ALA A 246 -6.74 17.31 2.07
CA ALA A 246 -7.06 17.71 0.70
C ALA A 246 -5.88 18.41 0.03
N PHE A 247 -5.27 19.37 0.71
CA PHE A 247 -4.11 20.11 0.21
C PHE A 247 -2.97 19.17 -0.19
N LEU A 248 -2.54 18.27 0.70
CA LEU A 248 -1.44 17.33 0.45
C LEU A 248 -1.76 16.37 -0.71
N VAL A 249 -3.01 15.92 -0.81
CA VAL A 249 -3.42 15.06 -1.91
C VAL A 249 -3.42 15.85 -3.23
N PHE A 250 -3.91 17.10 -3.25
CA PHE A 250 -3.86 17.93 -4.47
C PHE A 250 -2.43 18.30 -4.87
N GLU A 251 -1.52 18.58 -3.93
CA GLU A 251 -0.09 18.75 -4.25
C GLU A 251 0.48 17.53 -4.96
N ARG A 252 0.15 16.33 -4.46
CA ARG A 252 0.59 15.08 -5.04
C ARG A 252 -0.03 14.84 -6.43
N ILE A 253 -1.33 15.11 -6.60
CA ILE A 253 -2.03 15.06 -7.90
C ILE A 253 -1.34 16.01 -8.87
N ARG A 254 -1.16 17.28 -8.48
CA ARG A 254 -0.54 18.31 -9.31
C ARG A 254 0.85 17.92 -9.78
N SER A 255 1.69 17.40 -8.89
CA SER A 255 3.06 16.96 -9.21
C SER A 255 3.11 15.77 -10.16
N SER A 256 2.06 14.96 -10.21
CA SER A 256 2.01 13.73 -11.03
C SER A 256 1.42 13.96 -12.43
N LEU A 257 0.72 15.07 -12.65
CA LEU A 257 -0.06 15.29 -13.87
C LEU A 257 0.60 16.22 -14.88
N ASP A 258 1.83 16.64 -14.67
CA ASP A 258 2.54 17.50 -15.64
C ASP A 258 2.62 16.82 -17.02
N GLY A 259 2.17 17.53 -18.06
CA GLY A 259 2.09 16.99 -19.42
C GLY A 259 0.98 15.95 -19.68
N ARG A 260 0.08 15.68 -18.69
CA ARG A 260 -1.01 14.68 -18.82
C ARG A 260 -2.41 15.28 -18.82
N VAL A 261 -2.55 16.52 -18.37
CA VAL A 261 -3.77 17.30 -18.43
C VAL A 261 -3.51 18.63 -19.12
N THR A 262 -4.55 19.42 -19.38
CA THR A 262 -4.41 20.72 -20.05
C THR A 262 -3.67 21.73 -19.17
N ALA A 263 -3.08 22.77 -19.78
CA ALA A 263 -2.48 23.86 -19.03
C ALA A 263 -3.49 24.60 -18.15
N ASP A 264 -4.75 24.70 -18.59
CA ASP A 264 -5.83 25.31 -17.83
C ASP A 264 -6.19 24.46 -16.59
N ASP A 265 -6.22 23.12 -16.72
CA ASP A 265 -6.43 22.22 -15.58
C ASP A 265 -5.27 22.32 -14.55
N LEU A 266 -4.00 22.40 -15.03
CA LEU A 266 -2.86 22.59 -14.14
C LEU A 266 -2.93 23.93 -13.40
N ALA A 267 -3.27 25.02 -14.11
CA ALA A 267 -3.45 26.33 -13.49
C ALA A 267 -4.63 26.35 -12.50
N ALA A 268 -5.69 25.58 -12.76
CA ALA A 268 -6.81 25.44 -11.84
C ALA A 268 -6.40 24.62 -10.58
N LEU A 269 -5.61 23.56 -10.74
CA LEU A 269 -5.03 22.83 -9.59
C LEU A 269 -4.09 23.69 -8.76
N ASP A 270 -3.26 24.53 -9.42
CA ASP A 270 -2.37 25.46 -8.72
C ASP A 270 -3.17 26.41 -7.80
N ARG A 271 -4.34 26.94 -8.24
CA ARG A 271 -5.20 27.80 -7.42
C ARG A 271 -5.77 27.08 -6.18
N LEU A 272 -5.98 25.76 -6.27
CA LEU A 272 -6.46 24.97 -5.12
C LEU A 272 -5.42 24.79 -4.02
N ILE A 273 -4.13 25.10 -4.27
CA ILE A 273 -3.01 24.87 -3.34
C ILE A 273 -2.07 26.09 -3.17
N ASP A 274 -2.40 27.26 -3.74
CA ASP A 274 -1.51 28.44 -3.77
C ASP A 274 -1.66 29.36 -2.54
N GLY A 275 -2.59 29.08 -1.63
CA GLY A 275 -2.91 29.92 -0.48
C GLY A 275 -3.88 31.04 -0.79
N GLY A 276 -4.42 31.12 -2.01
CA GLY A 276 -5.41 32.08 -2.45
C GLY A 276 -6.82 31.79 -1.97
N PRO A 277 -7.83 32.52 -2.49
CA PRO A 277 -9.22 32.35 -2.08
C PRO A 277 -9.84 30.99 -2.41
N GLU A 278 -9.30 30.30 -3.43
CA GLU A 278 -9.78 29.01 -3.87
C GLU A 278 -9.07 27.84 -3.17
N ASP A 279 -8.09 28.11 -2.33
CA ASP A 279 -7.30 27.07 -1.65
C ASP A 279 -8.19 26.18 -0.80
N VAL A 280 -8.00 24.86 -0.99
CA VAL A 280 -8.81 23.82 -0.34
C VAL A 280 -8.80 23.87 1.16
N ARG A 281 -7.76 24.45 1.77
CA ARG A 281 -7.67 24.62 3.23
C ARG A 281 -8.67 25.62 3.79
N HIS A 282 -9.24 26.47 2.95
CA HIS A 282 -10.12 27.57 3.34
C HIS A 282 -11.57 27.38 2.83
N ARG A 283 -11.85 26.27 2.15
CA ARG A 283 -13.18 26.00 1.58
C ARG A 283 -14.12 25.43 2.63
N ASP A 284 -15.35 25.96 2.66
CA ASP A 284 -16.42 25.49 3.55
C ASP A 284 -17.27 24.35 2.93
N ASP A 285 -17.12 24.13 1.62
CA ASP A 285 -17.90 23.15 0.84
C ASP A 285 -17.16 21.84 0.58
N LEU A 286 -16.00 21.64 1.23
CA LEU A 286 -15.26 20.40 1.10
C LEU A 286 -16.10 19.19 1.55
N VAL A 287 -15.89 18.10 0.88
CA VAL A 287 -16.27 16.74 1.28
C VAL A 287 -15.00 15.89 1.29
N VAL A 288 -15.00 14.77 1.99
CA VAL A 288 -13.94 13.77 1.84
C VAL A 288 -14.61 12.46 1.48
N ARG A 289 -14.37 11.99 0.27
CA ARG A 289 -14.98 10.76 -0.26
C ARG A 289 -13.89 9.79 -0.68
N SER A 290 -13.98 8.57 -0.21
CA SER A 290 -13.15 7.45 -0.60
C SER A 290 -14.01 6.19 -0.69
N THR A 291 -13.61 5.22 -1.47
CA THR A 291 -14.26 3.90 -1.48
C THR A 291 -13.22 2.87 -1.08
N ARG A 292 -13.62 1.95 -0.22
CA ARG A 292 -12.84 0.76 0.12
C ARG A 292 -13.55 -0.46 -0.43
N GLN A 293 -12.82 -1.25 -1.20
CA GLN A 293 -13.25 -2.60 -1.56
C GLN A 293 -12.71 -3.56 -0.51
N THR A 294 -13.56 -4.38 0.09
CA THR A 294 -13.18 -5.27 1.18
C THR A 294 -13.57 -6.71 0.88
N TRP A 295 -12.66 -7.63 1.23
CA TRP A 295 -12.86 -9.08 1.10
C TRP A 295 -12.48 -9.76 2.41
N MET A 296 -13.33 -10.67 2.85
CA MET A 296 -13.06 -11.57 3.97
C MET A 296 -13.09 -12.99 3.44
N ALA A 297 -11.99 -13.70 3.58
CA ALA A 297 -11.82 -15.01 2.93
C ALA A 297 -11.10 -15.99 3.85
N ARG A 298 -11.39 -17.30 3.69
CA ARG A 298 -10.70 -18.37 4.41
C ARG A 298 -10.04 -19.34 3.45
N PRO A 299 -8.90 -19.96 3.82
CA PRO A 299 -8.33 -21.05 3.07
C PRO A 299 -9.34 -22.17 2.88
N VAL A 300 -9.52 -22.64 1.63
CA VAL A 300 -10.27 -23.88 1.37
C VAL A 300 -9.44 -25.04 1.94
N LEU A 301 -10.01 -25.77 2.88
CA LEU A 301 -9.38 -26.97 3.43
C LEU A 301 -9.31 -28.00 2.31
N GLY A 302 -8.11 -28.48 1.98
CA GLY A 302 -7.96 -29.60 1.05
C GLY A 302 -8.65 -30.82 1.63
N GLY A 303 -9.54 -31.42 0.83
CA GLY A 303 -10.19 -32.67 1.18
C GLY A 303 -9.21 -33.85 1.18
#